data_b6630369d0a662a738809bb731ffc955
#
_entry.id   b6630369d0a662a738809bb731ffc955
#
_cell.length_a   1.000
_cell.length_b   1.000
_cell.length_c   1.000
_cell.angle_alpha   90.00
_cell.angle_beta   90.00
_cell.angle_gamma   90.00
#
_symmetry.space_group_name_H-M   'P 1'
#
loop_
_entity.id
_entity.type
_entity.pdbx_description
1 polymer ?
#
loop_
_entity_poly.entity_id
_entity_poly.type
_entity_poly.pdbx_seq_one_letter_code
_entity_poly.pdbx_strand_id
1 'polypeptide(L)'
;MMTERISAENLMQHVRYLSGFEKLSGSQGAHQAVEYMTDVLHKNDVPVEIYRFQEYLSNPISSMLQLQDGQVIRSRPRSFSLNLPRGLKGELVYDDSHWKKKLTPLEVSKRLAGMKGKIVLSHGFDERYAKQLEKAGALAWIQIWDSPETEIHEDTVSSVWGTPDLDSSLLLLQIPVLCVNLPDGNRLIQYAKEAAHEVFLSTCVETAVQEVEVPVALIQGESEEFVLVSGHYDTWFAGAMDNVTANAACLEIARVLQKGDKPRRTVRIAWWAGHSNGRYAGSAWYYDHFFQDLRKHCLAHINSDLIGSQLGEVATVITTGLEGRNFEKELIRTVDPQAPVAFKRFGR
;
A
#
# COMPACT_ATOMS: atom_id res chain seq x y z
N MET A 1 15.83 -6.34 29.64
CA MET A 1 14.48 -6.15 29.01
C MET A 1 14.45 -6.86 27.65
N MET A 2 13.28 -7.19 27.08
CA MET A 2 13.20 -7.80 25.73
C MET A 2 13.87 -6.94 24.65
N THR A 3 13.76 -5.63 24.74
CA THR A 3 14.36 -4.67 23.81
C THR A 3 15.90 -4.75 23.75
N GLU A 4 16.56 -5.16 24.81
CA GLU A 4 18.02 -5.34 24.84
C GLU A 4 18.50 -6.56 24.04
N ARG A 5 17.59 -7.45 23.65
CA ARG A 5 17.87 -8.65 22.86
C ARG A 5 17.72 -8.42 21.36
N ILE A 6 17.17 -7.26 20.95
CA ILE A 6 17.02 -6.89 19.55
C ILE A 6 18.38 -6.50 18.97
N SER A 7 18.74 -7.11 17.84
CA SER A 7 20.02 -6.88 17.17
C SER A 7 19.83 -5.93 15.98
N ALA A 8 20.42 -4.76 16.06
CA ALA A 8 20.47 -3.81 14.94
C ALA A 8 21.19 -4.40 13.72
N GLU A 9 22.18 -5.28 13.94
CA GLU A 9 22.90 -5.96 12.87
C GLU A 9 21.97 -6.93 12.10
N ASN A 10 21.18 -7.75 12.81
CA ASN A 10 20.21 -8.63 12.19
C ASN A 10 19.16 -7.84 11.40
N LEU A 11 18.59 -6.77 12.00
CA LEU A 11 17.66 -5.89 11.34
C LEU A 11 18.23 -5.37 10.01
N MET A 12 19.45 -4.84 10.04
CA MET A 12 20.11 -4.30 8.85
C MET A 12 20.47 -5.39 7.83
N GLN A 13 20.77 -6.61 8.26
CA GLN A 13 20.99 -7.74 7.36
C GLN A 13 19.70 -8.08 6.60
N HIS A 14 18.55 -8.17 7.29
CA HIS A 14 17.26 -8.43 6.67
C HIS A 14 16.87 -7.30 5.71
N VAL A 15 17.05 -6.04 6.13
CA VAL A 15 16.76 -4.88 5.28
C VAL A 15 17.61 -4.91 4.01
N ARG A 16 18.93 -5.11 4.10
CA ARG A 16 19.82 -5.16 2.92
C ARG A 16 19.43 -6.27 1.95
N TYR A 17 19.09 -7.46 2.46
CA TYR A 17 18.70 -8.57 1.60
C TYR A 17 17.35 -8.27 0.90
N LEU A 18 16.32 -8.00 1.69
CA LEU A 18 14.96 -7.82 1.17
C LEU A 18 14.79 -6.55 0.32
N SER A 19 15.57 -5.50 0.51
CA SER A 19 15.54 -4.31 -0.36
C SER A 19 16.36 -4.46 -1.64
N GLY A 20 17.04 -5.58 -1.85
CA GLY A 20 17.86 -5.84 -3.04
C GLY A 20 17.06 -6.16 -4.32
N PHE A 21 15.77 -6.37 -4.23
CA PHE A 21 14.90 -6.74 -5.36
C PHE A 21 13.45 -6.30 -5.14
N GLU A 22 12.73 -6.13 -6.25
CA GLU A 22 11.29 -5.86 -6.23
C GLU A 22 10.50 -7.13 -5.89
N LYS A 23 9.41 -6.98 -5.12
CA LYS A 23 8.64 -8.09 -4.55
C LYS A 23 7.13 -7.88 -4.73
N LEU A 24 6.70 -7.57 -5.94
CA LEU A 24 5.26 -7.52 -6.22
C LEU A 24 4.64 -8.90 -5.97
N SER A 25 3.51 -8.94 -5.29
CA SER A 25 2.80 -10.19 -5.01
C SER A 25 2.50 -10.95 -6.29
N GLY A 26 2.64 -12.27 -6.25
CA GLY A 26 2.54 -13.15 -7.43
C GLY A 26 3.82 -13.22 -8.27
N SER A 27 4.86 -12.41 -7.97
CA SER A 27 6.13 -12.44 -8.70
C SER A 27 7.13 -13.43 -8.10
N GLN A 28 8.17 -13.74 -8.88
CA GLN A 28 9.31 -14.54 -8.38
C GLN A 28 10.02 -13.85 -7.21
N GLY A 29 10.11 -12.51 -7.22
CA GLY A 29 10.69 -11.76 -6.11
C GLY A 29 9.88 -11.89 -4.82
N ALA A 30 8.55 -11.94 -4.91
CA ALA A 30 7.69 -12.21 -3.77
C ALA A 30 7.97 -13.61 -3.18
N HIS A 31 8.04 -14.63 -4.03
CA HIS A 31 8.39 -15.99 -3.61
C HIS A 31 9.78 -16.05 -2.95
N GLN A 32 10.79 -15.41 -3.54
CA GLN A 32 12.15 -15.33 -2.97
C GLN A 32 12.15 -14.65 -1.59
N ALA A 33 11.31 -13.64 -1.38
CA ALA A 33 11.19 -13.01 -0.08
C ALA A 33 10.56 -13.95 0.97
N VAL A 34 9.53 -14.72 0.58
CA VAL A 34 8.90 -15.72 1.46
C VAL A 34 9.89 -16.83 1.80
N GLU A 35 10.64 -17.36 0.85
CA GLU A 35 11.69 -18.34 1.10
C GLU A 35 12.71 -17.82 2.11
N TYR A 36 13.24 -16.61 1.89
CA TYR A 36 14.20 -15.99 2.80
C TYR A 36 13.64 -15.83 4.22
N MET A 37 12.43 -15.29 4.37
CA MET A 37 11.81 -15.10 5.68
C MET A 37 11.59 -16.44 6.39
N THR A 38 11.12 -17.45 5.66
CA THR A 38 10.90 -18.81 6.18
C THR A 38 12.21 -19.44 6.64
N ASP A 39 13.29 -19.32 5.87
CA ASP A 39 14.61 -19.78 6.24
C ASP A 39 15.15 -19.12 7.51
N VAL A 40 14.94 -17.80 7.65
CA VAL A 40 15.31 -17.05 8.86
C VAL A 40 14.53 -17.54 10.07
N LEU A 41 13.23 -17.78 9.93
CA LEU A 41 12.38 -18.30 10.98
C LEU A 41 12.83 -19.71 11.41
N HIS A 42 13.03 -20.63 10.47
CA HIS A 42 13.49 -22.00 10.75
C HIS A 42 14.87 -22.02 11.43
N LYS A 43 15.83 -21.19 11.00
CA LYS A 43 17.15 -21.06 11.65
C LYS A 43 17.07 -20.59 13.11
N ASN A 44 15.96 -20.01 13.50
CA ASN A 44 15.70 -19.57 14.87
C ASN A 44 14.67 -20.42 15.61
N ASP A 45 14.37 -21.63 15.10
CA ASP A 45 13.40 -22.58 15.65
C ASP A 45 11.99 -22.01 15.80
N VAL A 46 11.61 -21.04 14.95
CA VAL A 46 10.28 -20.44 14.93
C VAL A 46 9.39 -21.23 13.97
N PRO A 47 8.31 -21.87 14.46
CA PRO A 47 7.32 -22.51 13.60
C PRO A 47 6.67 -21.48 12.65
N VAL A 48 6.54 -21.82 11.38
CA VAL A 48 5.90 -21.00 10.37
C VAL A 48 5.03 -21.86 9.46
N GLU A 49 3.83 -21.38 9.16
CA GLU A 49 2.93 -21.95 8.17
C GLU A 49 2.82 -20.98 6.98
N ILE A 50 2.83 -21.53 5.77
CA ILE A 50 2.70 -20.76 4.54
C ILE A 50 1.33 -21.05 3.93
N TYR A 51 0.42 -20.08 3.97
CA TYR A 51 -0.86 -20.17 3.31
C TYR A 51 -0.74 -19.77 1.85
N ARG A 52 -1.18 -20.66 0.93
CA ARG A 52 -1.21 -20.44 -0.51
C ARG A 52 -2.63 -20.37 -0.99
N PHE A 53 -2.96 -19.34 -1.73
CA PHE A 53 -4.31 -19.12 -2.25
C PHE A 53 -4.29 -18.22 -3.47
N GLN A 54 -5.44 -18.12 -4.15
CA GLN A 54 -5.59 -17.33 -5.37
C GLN A 54 -6.12 -15.95 -5.06
N GLU A 55 -5.48 -14.90 -5.62
CA GLU A 55 -5.85 -13.50 -5.44
C GLU A 55 -5.87 -12.76 -6.77
N TYR A 56 -6.76 -11.76 -6.87
CA TYR A 56 -6.86 -10.90 -8.04
C TYR A 56 -5.88 -9.73 -7.91
N LEU A 57 -4.79 -9.82 -8.66
CA LEU A 57 -3.68 -8.86 -8.62
C LEU A 57 -3.60 -8.04 -9.90
N SER A 58 -3.07 -6.84 -9.80
CA SER A 58 -2.90 -5.94 -10.93
C SER A 58 -1.48 -5.36 -10.97
N ASN A 59 -0.69 -5.83 -11.94
CA ASN A 59 0.70 -5.45 -12.11
C ASN A 59 0.84 -4.31 -13.14
N PRO A 60 1.32 -3.12 -12.76
CA PRO A 60 1.61 -2.04 -13.69
C PRO A 60 2.85 -2.38 -14.53
N ILE A 61 2.70 -2.44 -15.86
CA ILE A 61 3.78 -2.84 -16.77
C ILE A 61 4.44 -1.60 -17.40
N SER A 62 3.66 -0.78 -18.11
CA SER A 62 4.18 0.39 -18.81
C SER A 62 3.09 1.41 -19.11
N SER A 63 3.47 2.65 -19.33
CA SER A 63 2.59 3.69 -19.84
C SER A 63 3.32 4.58 -20.82
N MET A 64 2.56 5.33 -21.62
CA MET A 64 3.02 6.42 -22.43
C MET A 64 2.16 7.65 -22.16
N LEU A 65 2.81 8.78 -21.96
CA LEU A 65 2.18 10.09 -21.93
C LEU A 65 2.94 11.00 -22.88
N GLN A 66 2.28 11.44 -23.96
CA GLN A 66 2.89 12.24 -25.01
C GLN A 66 2.11 13.52 -25.23
N LEU A 67 2.83 14.64 -25.26
CA LEU A 67 2.30 15.96 -25.55
C LEU A 67 2.05 16.12 -27.05
N GLN A 68 1.34 17.17 -27.44
CA GLN A 68 0.99 17.43 -28.85
C GLN A 68 2.21 17.69 -29.74
N ASP A 69 3.30 18.22 -29.17
CA ASP A 69 4.58 18.46 -29.88
C ASP A 69 5.43 17.20 -30.02
N GLY A 70 4.97 16.06 -29.54
CA GLY A 70 5.66 14.78 -29.56
C GLY A 70 6.55 14.50 -28.34
N GLN A 71 6.68 15.46 -27.40
CA GLN A 71 7.45 15.22 -26.19
C GLN A 71 6.80 14.14 -25.33
N VAL A 72 7.61 13.18 -24.83
CA VAL A 72 7.16 12.12 -23.93
C VAL A 72 7.46 12.53 -22.49
N ILE A 73 6.46 12.41 -21.63
CA ILE A 73 6.56 12.62 -20.19
C ILE A 73 6.69 11.27 -19.50
N ARG A 74 7.66 11.15 -18.60
CA ARG A 74 7.84 9.94 -17.79
C ARG A 74 6.58 9.71 -16.95
N SER A 75 6.01 8.53 -17.04
CA SER A 75 4.79 8.16 -16.31
C SER A 75 4.79 6.67 -15.96
N ARG A 76 3.94 6.28 -15.01
CA ARG A 76 3.67 4.87 -14.67
C ARG A 76 2.17 4.66 -14.50
N PRO A 77 1.62 3.52 -14.95
CA PRO A 77 0.21 3.22 -14.70
C PRO A 77 0.00 2.85 -13.23
N ARG A 78 -1.18 3.05 -12.72
CA ARG A 78 -1.57 2.57 -11.40
C ARG A 78 -2.07 1.12 -11.46
N SER A 79 -1.84 0.35 -10.42
CA SER A 79 -2.50 -0.95 -10.26
C SER A 79 -4.01 -0.78 -10.32
N PHE A 80 -4.71 -1.68 -11.00
CA PHE A 80 -6.15 -1.60 -11.31
C PHE A 80 -6.57 -0.42 -12.20
N SER A 81 -5.63 0.26 -12.85
CA SER A 81 -5.95 1.12 -13.98
C SER A 81 -6.57 0.31 -15.12
N LEU A 82 -7.48 0.91 -15.89
CA LEU A 82 -7.92 0.27 -17.13
C LEU A 82 -6.71 -0.03 -18.03
N ASN A 83 -6.60 -1.27 -18.50
CA ASN A 83 -5.59 -1.66 -19.50
C ASN A 83 -5.97 -1.10 -20.88
N LEU A 84 -5.23 -0.11 -21.36
CA LEU A 84 -5.49 0.57 -22.63
C LEU A 84 -4.19 0.70 -23.47
N PRO A 85 -3.64 -0.41 -23.98
CA PRO A 85 -2.35 -0.38 -24.68
C PRO A 85 -2.38 0.39 -26.01
N ARG A 86 -3.55 0.51 -26.67
CA ARG A 86 -3.72 1.33 -27.88
C ARG A 86 -3.81 2.82 -27.57
N GLY A 87 -4.00 3.19 -26.31
CA GLY A 87 -4.10 4.56 -25.86
C GLY A 87 -5.35 5.30 -26.33
N LEU A 88 -5.42 6.55 -25.91
CA LEU A 88 -6.43 7.52 -26.34
C LEU A 88 -5.82 8.92 -26.40
N LYS A 89 -6.49 9.83 -27.11
CA LYS A 89 -6.21 11.26 -27.12
C LYS A 89 -7.35 12.01 -26.47
N GLY A 90 -7.01 13.11 -25.81
CA GLY A 90 -8.00 14.02 -25.23
C GLY A 90 -7.36 15.29 -24.74
N GLU A 91 -8.20 16.31 -24.56
CA GLU A 91 -7.78 17.59 -24.00
C GLU A 91 -7.36 17.41 -22.52
N LEU A 92 -6.18 17.94 -22.19
CA LEU A 92 -5.67 17.97 -20.83
C LEU A 92 -6.27 19.12 -20.05
N VAL A 93 -6.86 18.85 -18.89
CA VAL A 93 -7.37 19.87 -17.97
C VAL A 93 -6.82 19.65 -16.57
N TYR A 94 -6.46 20.73 -15.89
CA TYR A 94 -5.99 20.67 -14.51
C TYR A 94 -7.13 20.93 -13.53
N ASP A 95 -7.36 20.01 -12.61
CA ASP A 95 -8.27 20.20 -11.48
C ASP A 95 -7.50 20.48 -10.18
N ASP A 96 -7.61 21.69 -9.68
CA ASP A 96 -6.99 22.13 -8.43
C ASP A 96 -7.91 21.96 -7.20
N SER A 97 -9.11 21.42 -7.38
CA SER A 97 -10.14 21.39 -6.35
C SER A 97 -9.86 20.46 -5.20
N HIS A 98 -9.13 19.38 -5.49
CA HIS A 98 -8.94 18.29 -4.55
C HIS A 98 -8.18 18.69 -3.27
N TRP A 99 -7.25 19.62 -3.35
CA TRP A 99 -6.35 19.98 -2.24
C TRP A 99 -6.72 21.21 -1.44
N LYS A 100 -7.41 22.17 -2.01
CA LYS A 100 -7.35 23.55 -1.49
C LYS A 100 -8.61 24.08 -0.85
N LYS A 101 -9.78 23.45 -1.03
CA LYS A 101 -11.05 24.01 -0.53
C LYS A 101 -12.03 22.91 -0.11
N LYS A 102 -12.72 23.16 0.99
CA LYS A 102 -13.99 22.48 1.29
C LYS A 102 -15.03 23.00 0.29
N LEU A 103 -15.20 22.26 -0.80
CA LEU A 103 -16.21 22.58 -1.81
C LEU A 103 -17.58 22.11 -1.33
N THR A 104 -18.60 22.87 -1.67
CA THR A 104 -19.98 22.42 -1.52
C THR A 104 -20.30 21.31 -2.53
N PRO A 105 -21.28 20.42 -2.27
CA PRO A 105 -21.69 19.40 -3.23
C PRO A 105 -22.02 19.94 -4.62
N LEU A 106 -22.60 21.14 -4.70
CA LEU A 106 -22.93 21.79 -5.97
C LEU A 106 -21.66 22.21 -6.74
N GLU A 107 -20.65 22.73 -6.06
CA GLU A 107 -19.37 23.11 -6.68
C GLU A 107 -18.64 21.87 -7.18
N VAL A 108 -18.61 20.79 -6.41
CA VAL A 108 -18.06 19.50 -6.83
C VAL A 108 -18.78 19.00 -8.10
N SER A 109 -20.12 19.01 -8.10
CA SER A 109 -20.91 18.57 -9.26
C SER A 109 -20.64 19.40 -10.51
N LYS A 110 -20.56 20.73 -10.40
CA LYS A 110 -20.25 21.62 -11.53
C LYS A 110 -18.85 21.37 -12.10
N ARG A 111 -17.85 21.16 -11.24
CA ARG A 111 -16.48 20.85 -11.67
C ARG A 111 -16.40 19.51 -12.39
N LEU A 112 -16.97 18.47 -11.80
CA LEU A 112 -17.01 17.15 -12.42
C LEU A 112 -17.71 17.18 -13.78
N ALA A 113 -18.78 17.96 -13.95
CA ALA A 113 -19.43 18.12 -15.25
C ALA A 113 -18.50 18.69 -16.33
N GLY A 114 -17.56 19.56 -15.95
CA GLY A 114 -16.53 20.10 -16.85
C GLY A 114 -15.45 19.09 -17.27
N MET A 115 -15.37 17.91 -16.62
CA MET A 115 -14.36 16.88 -16.92
C MET A 115 -14.80 15.89 -17.99
N LYS A 116 -16.06 15.96 -18.44
CA LYS A 116 -16.56 15.05 -19.46
C LYS A 116 -15.76 15.15 -20.76
N GLY A 117 -15.27 14.00 -21.23
CA GLY A 117 -14.46 13.90 -22.45
C GLY A 117 -13.04 14.48 -22.33
N LYS A 118 -12.56 14.71 -21.11
CA LYS A 118 -11.23 15.29 -20.84
C LYS A 118 -10.30 14.27 -20.19
N ILE A 119 -9.01 14.51 -20.32
CA ILE A 119 -7.96 13.88 -19.53
C ILE A 119 -7.68 14.81 -18.35
N VAL A 120 -7.91 14.33 -17.15
CA VAL A 120 -7.85 15.15 -15.94
C VAL A 120 -6.50 15.00 -15.26
N LEU A 121 -5.82 16.10 -14.99
CA LEU A 121 -4.59 16.18 -14.23
C LEU A 121 -4.92 16.72 -12.84
N SER A 122 -4.50 16.06 -11.79
CA SER A 122 -4.65 16.57 -10.42
C SER A 122 -3.62 15.99 -9.47
N HIS A 123 -3.44 16.64 -8.33
CA HIS A 123 -2.77 16.04 -7.19
C HIS A 123 -3.69 15.04 -6.48
N GLY A 124 -3.13 14.16 -5.65
CA GLY A 124 -3.88 13.31 -4.72
C GLY A 124 -3.92 11.82 -5.05
N PHE A 125 -4.41 11.04 -4.10
CA PHE A 125 -4.48 9.58 -4.14
C PHE A 125 -5.86 9.07 -3.79
N ASP A 126 -6.94 9.70 -4.12
CA ASP A 126 -8.25 9.25 -3.69
C ASP A 126 -8.90 8.40 -4.80
N GLU A 127 -8.99 7.10 -4.58
CA GLU A 127 -9.69 6.18 -5.48
C GLU A 127 -11.17 6.54 -5.65
N ARG A 128 -11.77 7.21 -4.66
CA ARG A 128 -13.14 7.74 -4.78
C ARG A 128 -13.21 8.88 -5.79
N TYR A 129 -12.17 9.72 -5.83
CA TYR A 129 -12.07 10.77 -6.85
C TYR A 129 -11.95 10.16 -8.26
N ALA A 130 -11.12 9.12 -8.43
CA ALA A 130 -11.04 8.40 -9.70
C ALA A 130 -12.42 7.90 -10.17
N LYS A 131 -13.21 7.34 -9.24
CA LYS A 131 -14.57 6.87 -9.53
C LYS A 131 -15.56 8.01 -9.80
N GLN A 132 -15.36 9.18 -9.21
CA GLN A 132 -16.14 10.39 -9.53
C GLN A 132 -15.82 10.90 -10.95
N LEU A 133 -14.55 10.91 -11.35
CA LEU A 133 -14.12 11.26 -12.71
C LEU A 133 -14.70 10.31 -13.74
N GLU A 134 -14.65 9.00 -13.50
CA GLU A 134 -15.27 8.00 -14.36
C GLU A 134 -16.78 8.28 -14.55
N LYS A 135 -17.49 8.47 -13.45
CA LYS A 135 -18.94 8.79 -13.49
C LYS A 135 -19.25 10.11 -14.19
N ALA A 136 -18.35 11.07 -14.14
CA ALA A 136 -18.46 12.33 -14.85
C ALA A 136 -18.16 12.21 -16.35
N GLY A 137 -17.65 11.05 -16.80
CA GLY A 137 -17.30 10.81 -18.19
C GLY A 137 -15.93 11.35 -18.59
N ALA A 138 -15.01 11.50 -17.64
CA ALA A 138 -13.61 11.78 -17.93
C ALA A 138 -12.99 10.61 -18.71
N LEU A 139 -12.06 10.90 -19.62
CA LEU A 139 -11.38 9.88 -20.44
C LEU A 139 -10.28 9.17 -19.67
N ALA A 140 -9.58 9.89 -18.81
CA ALA A 140 -8.44 9.38 -18.05
C ALA A 140 -8.13 10.29 -16.87
N TRP A 141 -7.35 9.77 -15.92
CA TRP A 141 -6.77 10.54 -14.83
C TRP A 141 -5.24 10.46 -14.83
N ILE A 142 -4.58 11.62 -14.76
CA ILE A 142 -3.14 11.75 -14.53
C ILE A 142 -2.95 12.27 -13.12
N GLN A 143 -2.36 11.46 -12.28
CA GLN A 143 -2.09 11.78 -10.89
C GLN A 143 -0.69 12.36 -10.73
N ILE A 144 -0.57 13.48 -10.02
CA ILE A 144 0.71 14.06 -9.64
C ILE A 144 1.10 13.54 -8.27
N TRP A 145 2.26 12.92 -8.16
CA TRP A 145 2.85 12.57 -6.88
C TRP A 145 3.47 13.79 -6.21
N ASP A 146 3.02 14.10 -4.99
CA ASP A 146 3.35 15.36 -4.31
C ASP A 146 4.62 15.22 -3.45
N SER A 147 5.70 14.71 -4.03
CA SER A 147 7.03 14.61 -3.42
C SER A 147 8.03 15.45 -4.22
N PRO A 148 8.98 16.14 -3.56
CA PRO A 148 10.02 16.90 -4.25
C PRO A 148 10.99 16.02 -5.04
N GLU A 149 10.95 14.71 -4.85
CA GLU A 149 11.79 13.75 -5.57
C GLU A 149 11.33 13.58 -7.03
N THR A 150 12.26 13.13 -7.88
CA THR A 150 11.98 12.92 -9.31
C THR A 150 11.42 11.53 -9.61
N GLU A 151 11.42 10.63 -8.65
CA GLU A 151 10.86 9.29 -8.83
C GLU A 151 9.33 9.34 -8.85
N ILE A 152 8.74 8.36 -9.54
CA ILE A 152 7.30 8.23 -9.61
C ILE A 152 6.88 7.19 -8.60
N HIS A 153 6.00 7.58 -7.68
CA HIS A 153 5.39 6.65 -6.74
C HIS A 153 4.38 5.75 -7.45
N GLU A 154 4.39 4.48 -7.13
CA GLU A 154 3.34 3.55 -7.53
C GLU A 154 2.30 3.39 -6.44
N ASP A 155 1.07 3.06 -6.83
CA ASP A 155 -0.06 2.89 -5.93
C ASP A 155 -1.20 2.15 -6.67
N THR A 156 -2.28 1.89 -5.99
CA THR A 156 -3.47 1.23 -6.52
C THR A 156 -4.68 2.16 -6.58
N VAL A 157 -5.52 1.99 -7.59
CA VAL A 157 -6.77 2.76 -7.72
C VAL A 157 -8.03 1.90 -7.53
N SER A 158 -7.88 0.69 -7.00
CA SER A 158 -9.04 -0.13 -6.65
C SER A 158 -9.74 0.40 -5.40
N SER A 159 -11.06 0.56 -5.47
CA SER A 159 -11.91 0.80 -4.30
C SER A 159 -12.36 -0.50 -3.61
N VAL A 160 -12.08 -1.65 -4.21
CA VAL A 160 -12.38 -2.98 -3.66
C VAL A 160 -11.19 -3.47 -2.87
N TRP A 161 -11.41 -3.87 -1.63
CA TRP A 161 -10.38 -4.46 -0.78
C TRP A 161 -10.37 -5.97 -0.97
N GLY A 162 -9.20 -6.51 -1.30
CA GLY A 162 -9.04 -7.92 -1.62
C GLY A 162 -9.56 -8.29 -3.01
N THR A 163 -9.73 -9.58 -3.23
CA THR A 163 -10.24 -10.12 -4.49
C THR A 163 -11.72 -9.77 -4.65
N PRO A 164 -12.10 -9.10 -5.74
CA PRO A 164 -13.49 -8.74 -5.96
C PRO A 164 -14.34 -9.99 -6.25
N ASP A 165 -15.55 -10.00 -5.74
CA ASP A 165 -16.63 -10.88 -6.18
C ASP A 165 -17.36 -10.32 -7.42
N LEU A 166 -18.41 -11.01 -7.87
CA LEU A 166 -19.15 -10.60 -9.07
C LEU A 166 -19.78 -9.20 -8.93
N ASP A 167 -20.25 -8.84 -7.75
CA ASP A 167 -20.92 -7.56 -7.52
C ASP A 167 -19.89 -6.44 -7.35
N SER A 168 -18.86 -6.66 -6.53
CA SER A 168 -17.80 -5.67 -6.27
C SER A 168 -16.88 -5.47 -7.48
N SER A 169 -16.78 -6.43 -8.39
CA SER A 169 -16.05 -6.26 -9.66
C SER A 169 -16.56 -5.09 -10.51
N LEU A 170 -17.86 -4.76 -10.40
CA LEU A 170 -18.47 -3.61 -11.05
C LEU A 170 -17.97 -2.25 -10.48
N LEU A 171 -17.34 -2.29 -9.30
CA LEU A 171 -16.74 -1.11 -8.68
C LEU A 171 -15.31 -0.83 -9.16
N LEU A 172 -14.69 -1.76 -9.88
CA LEU A 172 -13.37 -1.55 -10.47
C LEU A 172 -13.42 -0.42 -11.49
N LEU A 173 -12.34 0.35 -11.54
CA LEU A 173 -12.25 1.55 -12.37
C LEU A 173 -12.19 1.19 -13.87
N GLN A 174 -12.95 1.93 -14.69
CA GLN A 174 -13.05 1.72 -16.14
C GLN A 174 -12.41 2.88 -16.94
N ILE A 175 -11.54 3.66 -16.34
CA ILE A 175 -10.71 4.66 -17.04
C ILE A 175 -9.22 4.41 -16.76
N PRO A 176 -8.33 4.73 -17.71
CA PRO A 176 -6.89 4.64 -17.46
C PRO A 176 -6.44 5.69 -16.46
N VAL A 177 -5.54 5.26 -15.56
CA VAL A 177 -4.90 6.12 -14.57
C VAL A 177 -3.40 5.92 -14.62
N LEU A 178 -2.68 7.02 -14.70
CA LEU A 178 -1.24 7.01 -14.58
C LEU A 178 -0.74 8.11 -13.64
N CYS A 179 0.48 7.94 -13.16
CA CYS A 179 1.14 8.88 -12.26
C CYS A 179 2.36 9.50 -12.91
N VAL A 180 2.60 10.75 -12.55
CA VAL A 180 3.81 11.51 -12.89
C VAL A 180 4.43 12.04 -11.60
N ASN A 181 5.74 12.35 -11.62
CA ASN A 181 6.41 13.03 -10.52
C ASN A 181 5.98 14.52 -10.42
N LEU A 182 6.32 15.17 -9.33
CA LEU A 182 5.96 16.57 -9.07
C LEU A 182 6.56 17.54 -10.12
N PRO A 183 7.86 17.46 -10.50
CA PRO A 183 8.40 18.34 -11.52
C PRO A 183 7.66 18.27 -12.87
N ASP A 184 7.40 17.05 -13.36
CA ASP A 184 6.66 16.84 -14.61
C ASP A 184 5.18 17.23 -14.46
N GLY A 185 4.59 16.96 -13.30
CA GLY A 185 3.23 17.41 -12.96
C GLY A 185 3.10 18.93 -13.02
N ASN A 186 4.05 19.68 -12.48
CA ASN A 186 4.08 21.13 -12.54
C ASN A 186 4.19 21.65 -13.98
N ARG A 187 4.97 20.99 -14.83
CA ARG A 187 5.04 21.32 -16.27
C ARG A 187 3.71 21.08 -16.98
N LEU A 188 3.08 19.93 -16.69
CA LEU A 188 1.76 19.61 -17.24
C LEU A 188 0.67 20.57 -16.77
N ILE A 189 0.74 21.08 -15.54
CA ILE A 189 -0.17 22.12 -15.04
C ILE A 189 -0.03 23.41 -15.86
N GLN A 190 1.20 23.84 -16.14
CA GLN A 190 1.43 25.02 -16.99
C GLN A 190 0.90 24.78 -18.40
N TYR A 191 1.27 23.64 -18.99
CA TYR A 191 0.81 23.25 -20.33
C TYR A 191 -0.70 23.25 -20.45
N ALA A 192 -1.43 22.70 -19.47
CA ALA A 192 -2.89 22.71 -19.45
C ALA A 192 -3.53 24.10 -19.26
N LYS A 193 -2.77 25.08 -18.72
CA LYS A 193 -3.25 26.45 -18.50
C LYS A 193 -2.98 27.38 -19.68
N GLU A 194 -1.99 27.08 -20.51
CA GLU A 194 -1.61 27.92 -21.65
C GLU A 194 -2.68 27.90 -22.76
N ALA A 195 -3.20 26.74 -23.08
CA ALA A 195 -4.25 26.54 -24.07
C ALA A 195 -4.94 25.18 -23.89
N ALA A 196 -5.98 24.93 -24.67
CA ALA A 196 -6.62 23.62 -24.79
C ALA A 196 -5.71 22.68 -25.61
N HIS A 197 -4.83 21.98 -24.96
CA HIS A 197 -3.89 21.03 -25.58
C HIS A 197 -4.40 19.60 -25.49
N GLU A 198 -4.30 18.86 -26.58
CA GLU A 198 -4.48 17.41 -26.56
C GLU A 198 -3.19 16.71 -26.12
N VAL A 199 -3.36 15.65 -25.35
CA VAL A 199 -2.31 14.69 -25.02
C VAL A 199 -2.72 13.29 -25.43
N PHE A 200 -1.74 12.44 -25.73
CA PHE A 200 -1.94 11.01 -25.90
C PHE A 200 -1.49 10.29 -24.64
N LEU A 201 -2.27 9.33 -24.20
CA LEU A 201 -1.84 8.41 -23.13
C LEU A 201 -2.21 6.96 -23.45
N SER A 202 -1.40 6.03 -22.94
CA SER A 202 -1.69 4.60 -22.93
C SER A 202 -1.26 4.00 -21.60
N THR A 203 -1.91 2.92 -21.20
CA THR A 203 -1.60 2.12 -20.00
C THR A 203 -1.53 0.65 -20.38
N CYS A 204 -0.51 -0.03 -19.91
CA CYS A 204 -0.39 -1.47 -19.96
C CYS A 204 -0.32 -2.00 -18.53
N VAL A 205 -1.36 -2.72 -18.14
CA VAL A 205 -1.52 -3.30 -16.81
C VAL A 205 -1.96 -4.74 -16.97
N GLU A 206 -1.29 -5.66 -16.31
CA GLU A 206 -1.67 -7.07 -16.28
C GLU A 206 -2.46 -7.35 -15.01
N THR A 207 -3.76 -7.56 -15.16
CA THR A 207 -4.65 -7.86 -14.06
C THR A 207 -5.19 -9.27 -14.20
N ALA A 208 -4.85 -10.14 -13.24
CA ALA A 208 -5.18 -11.57 -13.31
C ALA A 208 -5.29 -12.18 -11.90
N VAL A 209 -5.93 -13.34 -11.83
CA VAL A 209 -5.87 -14.20 -10.65
C VAL A 209 -4.51 -14.87 -10.62
N GLN A 210 -3.78 -14.73 -9.51
CA GLN A 210 -2.45 -15.30 -9.31
C GLN A 210 -2.35 -15.93 -7.94
N GLU A 211 -1.50 -16.94 -7.80
CA GLU A 211 -1.21 -17.54 -6.49
C GLU A 211 -0.32 -16.60 -5.67
N VAL A 212 -0.65 -16.46 -4.40
CA VAL A 212 0.11 -15.71 -3.42
C VAL A 212 0.44 -16.58 -2.20
N GLU A 213 1.45 -16.15 -1.46
CA GLU A 213 1.92 -16.83 -0.26
C GLU A 213 1.84 -15.86 0.93
N VAL A 214 1.24 -16.31 2.04
CA VAL A 214 1.21 -15.56 3.29
C VAL A 214 1.87 -16.42 4.38
N PRO A 215 3.13 -16.16 4.73
CA PRO A 215 3.76 -16.83 5.87
C PRO A 215 3.22 -16.27 7.19
N VAL A 216 2.94 -17.18 8.12
CA VAL A 216 2.49 -16.86 9.48
C VAL A 216 3.34 -17.63 10.48
N ALA A 217 4.14 -16.91 11.25
CA ALA A 217 4.94 -17.48 12.33
C ALA A 217 4.12 -17.58 13.62
N LEU A 218 4.40 -18.61 14.42
CA LEU A 218 3.69 -18.90 15.66
C LEU A 218 4.68 -18.97 16.84
N ILE A 219 4.51 -18.09 17.80
CA ILE A 219 5.18 -18.15 19.09
C ILE A 219 4.15 -18.60 20.13
N GLN A 220 4.23 -19.88 20.52
CA GLN A 220 3.24 -20.49 21.40
C GLN A 220 3.30 -19.92 22.81
N GLY A 221 2.20 -19.33 23.26
CA GLY A 221 2.01 -18.84 24.61
C GLY A 221 1.37 -19.87 25.57
N GLU A 222 1.06 -19.41 26.78
CA GLU A 222 0.38 -20.21 27.82
C GLU A 222 -1.12 -20.35 27.54
N SER A 223 -1.72 -19.48 26.72
CA SER A 223 -3.14 -19.48 26.40
C SER A 223 -3.40 -19.52 24.89
N GLU A 224 -4.63 -19.91 24.51
CA GLU A 224 -5.10 -19.89 23.12
C GLU A 224 -5.33 -18.45 22.62
N GLU A 225 -5.55 -17.50 23.55
CA GLU A 225 -5.64 -16.09 23.18
C GLU A 225 -4.33 -15.62 22.58
N PHE A 226 -4.40 -14.78 21.55
CA PHE A 226 -3.21 -14.32 20.86
C PHE A 226 -3.22 -12.83 20.54
N VAL A 227 -2.02 -12.31 20.30
CA VAL A 227 -1.77 -11.02 19.66
C VAL A 227 -1.30 -11.30 18.23
N LEU A 228 -1.93 -10.66 17.26
CA LEU A 228 -1.50 -10.68 15.88
C LEU A 228 -0.57 -9.49 15.61
N VAL A 229 0.64 -9.75 15.16
CA VAL A 229 1.58 -8.74 14.66
C VAL A 229 1.68 -8.92 13.15
N SER A 230 1.74 -7.85 12.39
CA SER A 230 1.82 -8.00 10.94
C SER A 230 2.52 -6.84 10.25
N GLY A 231 2.88 -7.08 9.01
CA GLY A 231 3.27 -6.10 8.01
C GLY A 231 3.07 -6.72 6.63
N HIS A 232 3.03 -5.93 5.56
CA HIS A 232 3.04 -6.48 4.22
C HIS A 232 4.47 -6.67 3.73
N TYR A 233 4.72 -7.74 2.96
CA TYR A 233 6.07 -8.01 2.46
C TYR A 233 6.26 -7.61 1.00
N ASP A 234 5.16 -7.50 0.26
CA ASP A 234 5.22 -7.07 -1.12
C ASP A 234 5.56 -5.59 -1.25
N THR A 235 6.36 -5.25 -2.24
CA THR A 235 6.82 -3.86 -2.45
C THR A 235 6.88 -3.54 -3.92
N TRP A 236 6.62 -2.29 -4.24
CA TRP A 236 7.12 -1.69 -5.47
C TRP A 236 8.57 -1.28 -5.27
N PHE A 237 9.41 -1.50 -6.27
CA PHE A 237 10.86 -1.22 -6.22
C PHE A 237 11.56 -1.93 -5.04
N ALA A 238 12.58 -1.30 -4.49
CA ALA A 238 13.31 -1.80 -3.33
C ALA A 238 12.45 -1.87 -2.07
N GLY A 239 11.55 -0.90 -1.88
CA GLY A 239 10.61 -0.83 -0.77
C GLY A 239 11.26 -0.86 0.61
N ALA A 240 12.44 -0.23 0.78
CA ALA A 240 13.22 -0.34 2.01
C ALA A 240 12.42 0.13 3.23
N MET A 241 11.77 1.29 3.16
CA MET A 241 10.92 1.80 4.22
C MET A 241 9.51 1.22 4.15
N ASP A 242 8.98 1.02 2.94
CA ASP A 242 7.65 0.51 2.65
C ASP A 242 7.75 -0.85 1.91
N ASN A 243 7.82 -2.00 2.59
CA ASN A 243 7.67 -2.14 4.04
C ASN A 243 8.75 -3.10 4.59
N VAL A 244 9.95 -3.13 3.97
CA VAL A 244 11.03 -4.06 4.33
C VAL A 244 11.50 -3.84 5.79
N THR A 245 11.53 -2.61 6.28
CA THR A 245 11.90 -2.33 7.66
C THR A 245 10.95 -2.95 8.67
N ALA A 246 9.64 -2.93 8.40
CA ALA A 246 8.65 -3.60 9.23
C ALA A 246 8.80 -5.14 9.15
N ASN A 247 9.09 -5.68 7.96
CA ASN A 247 9.33 -7.12 7.80
C ASN A 247 10.55 -7.57 8.59
N ALA A 248 11.63 -6.80 8.56
CA ALA A 248 12.82 -7.04 9.35
C ALA A 248 12.52 -6.99 10.86
N ALA A 249 11.74 -6.01 11.31
CA ALA A 249 11.31 -5.91 12.70
C ALA A 249 10.47 -7.13 13.12
N CYS A 250 9.55 -7.59 12.29
CA CYS A 250 8.74 -8.78 12.55
C CYS A 250 9.59 -10.05 12.68
N LEU A 251 10.62 -10.24 11.82
CA LEU A 251 11.56 -11.36 11.92
C LEU A 251 12.38 -11.31 13.22
N GLU A 252 12.84 -10.13 13.60
CA GLU A 252 13.64 -9.99 14.81
C GLU A 252 12.79 -10.13 16.08
N ILE A 253 11.54 -9.68 16.06
CA ILE A 253 10.54 -9.93 17.14
C ILE A 253 10.30 -11.42 17.28
N ALA A 254 10.09 -12.14 16.18
CA ALA A 254 9.91 -13.59 16.20
C ALA A 254 11.09 -14.30 16.87
N ARG A 255 12.32 -13.96 16.45
CA ARG A 255 13.56 -14.51 17.02
C ARG A 255 13.68 -14.25 18.52
N VAL A 256 13.45 -13.02 18.95
CA VAL A 256 13.59 -12.61 20.37
C VAL A 256 12.55 -13.29 21.25
N LEU A 257 11.31 -13.36 20.78
CA LEU A 257 10.23 -14.05 21.51
C LEU A 257 10.47 -15.55 21.61
N GLN A 258 10.89 -16.20 20.53
CA GLN A 258 11.15 -17.65 20.52
C GLN A 258 12.28 -18.07 21.47
N LYS A 259 13.32 -17.21 21.59
CA LYS A 259 14.46 -17.45 22.49
C LYS A 259 14.23 -16.97 23.92
N GLY A 260 13.09 -16.34 24.19
CA GLY A 260 12.73 -15.83 25.49
C GLY A 260 11.93 -16.82 26.34
N ASP A 261 11.42 -16.31 27.47
CA ASP A 261 10.47 -17.05 28.27
C ASP A 261 9.14 -17.15 27.51
N LYS A 262 8.42 -18.26 27.75
CA LYS A 262 7.12 -18.49 27.13
C LYS A 262 6.15 -17.34 27.43
N PRO A 263 5.59 -16.66 26.41
CA PRO A 263 4.72 -15.52 26.65
C PRO A 263 3.35 -15.98 27.21
N ARG A 264 2.70 -15.12 27.98
CA ARG A 264 1.34 -15.39 28.51
C ARG A 264 0.32 -15.62 27.40
N ARG A 265 0.46 -14.90 26.30
CA ARG A 265 -0.40 -15.00 25.11
C ARG A 265 0.39 -15.52 23.95
N THR A 266 -0.23 -16.32 23.13
CA THR A 266 0.33 -16.70 21.84
C THR A 266 0.57 -15.46 20.99
N VAL A 267 1.66 -15.43 20.21
CA VAL A 267 1.92 -14.37 19.25
C VAL A 267 1.93 -14.97 17.85
N ARG A 268 1.07 -14.48 16.99
CA ARG A 268 1.10 -14.77 15.56
C ARG A 268 1.73 -13.60 14.83
N ILE A 269 2.65 -13.89 13.91
CA ILE A 269 3.30 -12.85 13.11
C ILE A 269 3.05 -13.17 11.65
N ALA A 270 2.33 -12.31 10.94
CA ALA A 270 1.91 -12.52 9.57
C ALA A 270 2.55 -11.50 8.61
N TRP A 271 2.95 -11.96 7.43
CA TRP A 271 3.45 -11.10 6.36
C TRP A 271 2.48 -11.16 5.18
N TRP A 272 1.81 -10.02 4.94
CA TRP A 272 0.74 -9.96 3.97
C TRP A 272 1.25 -9.87 2.54
N ALA A 273 0.67 -10.68 1.64
CA ALA A 273 0.75 -10.52 0.20
C ALA A 273 -0.34 -9.56 -0.30
N GLY A 274 -0.23 -9.08 -1.52
CA GLY A 274 -1.28 -8.35 -2.22
C GLY A 274 -1.70 -7.03 -1.55
N HIS A 275 -0.87 -6.46 -0.69
CA HIS A 275 -1.13 -5.16 -0.10
C HIS A 275 -1.07 -4.08 -1.18
N SER A 276 0.01 -4.09 -1.95
CA SER A 276 0.32 -3.07 -2.96
C SER A 276 -0.49 -3.27 -4.25
N ASN A 277 -0.31 -4.38 -4.94
CA ASN A 277 -0.92 -4.65 -6.24
C ASN A 277 -2.21 -5.48 -6.20
N GLY A 278 -2.71 -5.80 -5.00
CA GLY A 278 -3.96 -6.55 -4.76
C GLY A 278 -4.95 -5.83 -3.85
N ARG A 279 -4.67 -4.60 -3.46
CA ARG A 279 -5.51 -3.79 -2.55
C ARG A 279 -5.86 -4.55 -1.27
N TYR A 280 -4.84 -4.92 -0.49
CA TYR A 280 -4.95 -5.66 0.78
C TYR A 280 -5.43 -7.11 0.66
N ALA A 281 -5.18 -7.75 -0.50
CA ALA A 281 -5.71 -9.07 -0.81
C ALA A 281 -5.40 -10.11 0.28
N GLY A 282 -4.12 -10.28 0.67
CA GLY A 282 -3.73 -11.30 1.63
C GLY A 282 -4.28 -11.08 3.04
N SER A 283 -4.32 -9.83 3.52
CA SER A 283 -4.91 -9.56 4.83
C SER A 283 -6.43 -9.73 4.81
N ALA A 284 -7.12 -9.33 3.73
CA ALA A 284 -8.56 -9.55 3.57
C ALA A 284 -8.88 -11.05 3.59
N TRP A 285 -8.17 -11.85 2.77
CA TRP A 285 -8.31 -13.30 2.76
C TRP A 285 -8.09 -13.93 4.16
N TYR A 286 -7.04 -13.51 4.86
CA TYR A 286 -6.73 -14.04 6.19
C TYR A 286 -7.83 -13.75 7.19
N TYR A 287 -8.38 -12.53 7.18
CA TYR A 287 -9.50 -12.15 8.05
C TYR A 287 -10.77 -12.93 7.72
N ASP A 288 -11.09 -13.12 6.46
CA ASP A 288 -12.27 -13.89 6.04
C ASP A 288 -12.12 -15.38 6.40
N HIS A 289 -10.95 -15.95 6.11
CA HIS A 289 -10.67 -17.36 6.35
C HIS A 289 -10.64 -17.72 7.84
N PHE A 290 -10.04 -16.88 8.67
CA PHE A 290 -9.90 -17.09 10.10
C PHE A 290 -10.87 -16.26 10.95
N PHE A 291 -11.95 -15.76 10.38
CA PHE A 291 -12.86 -14.83 11.05
C PHE A 291 -13.32 -15.30 12.44
N GLN A 292 -13.72 -16.55 12.59
CA GLN A 292 -14.22 -17.09 13.86
C GLN A 292 -13.12 -17.18 14.92
N ASP A 293 -11.92 -17.59 14.53
CA ASP A 293 -10.76 -17.68 15.43
C ASP A 293 -10.28 -16.28 15.85
N LEU A 294 -10.16 -15.37 14.89
CA LEU A 294 -9.82 -13.96 15.15
C LEU A 294 -10.82 -13.31 16.12
N ARG A 295 -12.12 -13.49 15.86
CA ARG A 295 -13.16 -12.93 16.70
C ARG A 295 -13.13 -13.46 18.14
N LYS A 296 -12.79 -14.74 18.32
CA LYS A 296 -12.83 -15.42 19.62
C LYS A 296 -11.55 -15.25 20.42
N HIS A 297 -10.39 -15.27 19.75
CA HIS A 297 -9.12 -15.42 20.43
C HIS A 297 -8.12 -14.28 20.17
N CYS A 298 -8.30 -13.44 19.14
CA CYS A 298 -7.41 -12.31 18.89
C CYS A 298 -7.73 -11.14 19.83
N LEU A 299 -6.82 -10.87 20.75
CA LEU A 299 -6.96 -9.77 21.70
C LEU A 299 -6.58 -8.42 21.12
N ALA A 300 -5.59 -8.40 20.25
CA ALA A 300 -5.10 -7.18 19.59
C ALA A 300 -4.42 -7.54 18.26
N HIS A 301 -4.52 -6.63 17.31
CA HIS A 301 -3.75 -6.66 16.07
C HIS A 301 -2.87 -5.42 15.98
N ILE A 302 -1.58 -5.61 15.77
CA ILE A 302 -0.57 -4.56 15.60
C ILE A 302 -0.01 -4.70 14.19
N ASN A 303 -0.42 -3.79 13.31
CA ASN A 303 0.15 -3.72 11.97
C ASN A 303 1.29 -2.70 11.94
N SER A 304 2.43 -3.10 11.40
CA SER A 304 3.62 -2.27 11.23
C SER A 304 3.78 -1.90 9.77
N ASP A 305 3.81 -0.61 9.51
CA ASP A 305 3.92 -0.06 8.17
C ASP A 305 4.70 1.25 8.18
N LEU A 306 5.55 1.47 7.17
CA LEU A 306 6.36 2.68 7.00
C LEU A 306 7.22 3.04 8.23
N ILE A 307 7.77 2.04 8.92
CA ILE A 307 8.63 2.25 10.09
C ILE A 307 10.10 2.39 9.69
N GLY A 308 10.90 3.06 10.54
CA GLY A 308 12.35 3.13 10.36
C GLY A 308 12.84 4.22 9.40
N SER A 309 12.05 5.27 9.16
CA SER A 309 12.48 6.44 8.39
C SER A 309 13.50 7.27 9.18
N GLN A 310 14.64 7.58 8.55
CA GLN A 310 15.67 8.45 9.13
C GLN A 310 15.19 9.90 9.33
N LEU A 311 14.27 10.35 8.48
CA LEU A 311 13.72 11.71 8.51
C LEU A 311 12.34 11.78 9.17
N GLY A 312 11.85 10.66 9.71
CA GLY A 312 10.60 10.61 10.45
C GLY A 312 10.73 11.29 11.80
N GLU A 313 10.09 12.44 11.95
CA GLU A 313 10.09 13.19 13.21
C GLU A 313 9.00 12.71 14.18
N VAL A 314 7.96 12.05 13.70
CA VAL A 314 6.79 11.68 14.49
C VAL A 314 6.34 10.26 14.17
N ALA A 315 6.26 9.41 15.18
CA ALA A 315 5.57 8.11 15.03
C ALA A 315 4.06 8.34 14.92
N THR A 316 3.45 7.87 13.84
CA THR A 316 2.00 7.93 13.67
C THR A 316 1.38 6.60 14.08
N VAL A 317 0.48 6.64 15.06
CA VAL A 317 -0.33 5.50 15.48
C VAL A 317 -1.75 5.69 14.98
N ILE A 318 -2.23 4.73 14.20
CA ILE A 318 -3.60 4.71 13.68
C ILE A 318 -4.38 3.66 14.48
N THR A 319 -5.34 4.10 15.27
CA THR A 319 -6.15 3.22 16.11
C THR A 319 -7.57 3.09 15.56
N THR A 320 -8.16 1.89 15.66
CA THR A 320 -9.55 1.63 15.26
C THR A 320 -10.55 1.97 16.35
N GLY A 321 -10.14 1.95 17.64
CA GLY A 321 -10.97 2.25 18.81
C GLY A 321 -10.44 3.41 19.64
N LEU A 322 -11.34 4.10 20.34
CA LEU A 322 -10.94 5.14 21.30
C LEU A 322 -10.44 4.54 22.62
N GLU A 323 -10.89 3.33 22.93
CA GLU A 323 -10.59 2.61 24.17
C GLU A 323 -9.11 2.25 24.28
N GLY A 324 -8.49 1.83 23.16
CA GLY A 324 -7.06 1.47 23.10
C GLY A 324 -6.11 2.67 23.18
N ARG A 325 -6.56 3.86 22.88
CA ARG A 325 -5.70 5.04 22.68
C ARG A 325 -4.84 5.41 23.88
N ASN A 326 -5.36 5.32 25.09
CA ASN A 326 -4.61 5.62 26.31
C ASN A 326 -3.58 4.52 26.57
N PHE A 327 -3.95 3.27 26.39
CA PHE A 327 -3.04 2.12 26.48
C PHE A 327 -1.89 2.22 25.50
N GLU A 328 -2.17 2.48 24.23
CA GLU A 328 -1.17 2.67 23.18
C GLU A 328 -0.21 3.82 23.52
N LYS A 329 -0.74 4.92 24.01
CA LYS A 329 0.06 6.08 24.45
C LYS A 329 0.96 5.76 25.64
N GLU A 330 0.47 5.03 26.62
CA GLU A 330 1.26 4.58 27.77
C GLU A 330 2.35 3.58 27.33
N LEU A 331 2.02 2.65 26.44
CA LEU A 331 2.96 1.66 25.92
C LEU A 331 4.14 2.35 25.21
N ILE A 332 3.86 3.29 24.30
CA ILE A 332 4.90 4.01 23.57
C ILE A 332 5.78 4.82 24.55
N ARG A 333 5.20 5.51 25.51
CA ARG A 333 5.92 6.25 26.54
C ARG A 333 6.77 5.38 27.46
N THR A 334 6.43 4.11 27.61
CA THR A 334 7.24 3.14 28.37
C THR A 334 8.54 2.82 27.63
N VAL A 335 8.51 2.84 26.27
CA VAL A 335 9.69 2.58 25.43
C VAL A 335 10.49 3.86 25.19
N ASP A 336 9.81 4.95 24.86
CA ASP A 336 10.40 6.28 24.68
C ASP A 336 9.50 7.36 25.27
N PRO A 337 9.80 7.85 26.50
CA PRO A 337 9.00 8.87 27.17
C PRO A 337 8.90 10.19 26.40
N GLN A 338 9.84 10.47 25.49
CA GLN A 338 9.93 11.72 24.73
C GLN A 338 9.49 11.56 23.26
N ALA A 339 9.13 10.34 22.82
CA ALA A 339 8.71 10.10 21.44
C ALA A 339 7.55 11.02 21.05
N PRO A 340 7.69 11.82 20.01
CA PRO A 340 6.57 12.57 19.44
C PRO A 340 5.63 11.59 18.74
N VAL A 341 4.45 11.39 19.33
CA VAL A 341 3.45 10.44 18.81
C VAL A 341 2.20 11.17 18.36
N ALA A 342 1.85 11.01 17.09
CA ALA A 342 0.58 11.45 16.54
C ALA A 342 -0.41 10.28 16.49
N PHE A 343 -1.62 10.52 17.00
CA PHE A 343 -2.71 9.54 16.92
C PHE A 343 -3.70 9.97 15.84
N LYS A 344 -3.94 9.07 14.90
CA LYS A 344 -5.00 9.21 13.90
C LYS A 344 -6.06 8.13 14.12
N ARG A 345 -7.31 8.45 13.82
CA ARG A 345 -8.39 7.46 13.80
C ARG A 345 -8.51 6.89 12.40
N PHE A 346 -8.58 5.56 12.29
CA PHE A 346 -8.89 4.90 11.03
C PHE A 346 -10.37 5.14 10.68
N GLY A 347 -10.68 5.51 9.45
CA GLY A 347 -12.05 5.48 8.92
C GLY A 347 -12.85 6.79 9.03
N ARG A 348 -12.23 7.98 8.94
CA ARG A 348 -12.99 9.23 8.66
C ARG A 348 -12.27 10.10 7.65
#